data_1d4480d27dd56a89381e84d695aafb08
#
_entry.id   1d4480d27dd56a89381e84d695aafb08
#
_cell.length_a   1.000
_cell.length_b   1.000
_cell.length_c   1.000
_cell.angle_alpha   90.00
_cell.angle_beta   90.00
_cell.angle_gamma   90.00
#
_symmetry.space_group_name_H-M   'P 1'
#
loop_
_entity.id
_entity.type
_entity.pdbx_description
1 polymer ?
#
loop_
_entity_poly.entity_id
_entity_poly.type
_entity_poly.pdbx_seq_one_letter_code
_entity_poly.pdbx_strand_id
1 'polypeptide(L)'
;MLGLYDSGSFEVNEAYREVRTNISLNTDIKTIVFTSAEMDEGKTTTVCSMAKCFSDLENHKILLIDCDFRKRSVARVLDIPNEKGIADVAMNDMDLKECIKKVDGVDVLTCGRSPLNTSVLIESKKFRDIIENLKKDYDYIFIDSPP
;
A
#
# COMPACT_ATOMS: atom_id res chain seq x y z
N MET A 1 -8.00 10.16 -11.95
CA MET A 1 -8.36 9.13 -10.96
C MET A 1 -9.56 9.62 -10.15
N LEU A 2 -10.70 9.07 -10.44
CA LEU A 2 -11.95 9.47 -9.77
C LEU A 2 -11.99 8.95 -8.33
N GLY A 3 -12.29 9.82 -7.38
CA GLY A 3 -12.54 9.47 -5.98
C GLY A 3 -11.30 9.31 -5.09
N LEU A 4 -10.09 9.58 -5.59
CA LEU A 4 -8.90 9.61 -4.74
C LEU A 4 -8.83 10.93 -3.95
N TYR A 5 -8.09 10.89 -2.83
CA TYR A 5 -7.75 12.08 -2.06
C TYR A 5 -7.16 13.16 -2.98
N ASP A 6 -7.47 14.41 -2.73
CA ASP A 6 -7.21 15.62 -3.53
C ASP A 6 -8.04 15.76 -4.82
N SER A 7 -8.55 14.68 -5.38
CA SER A 7 -9.47 14.70 -6.52
C SER A 7 -10.94 14.47 -6.12
N GLY A 8 -11.18 14.14 -4.86
CA GLY A 8 -12.52 13.93 -4.29
C GLY A 8 -13.21 15.21 -3.82
N SER A 9 -14.40 15.08 -3.24
CA SER A 9 -15.12 16.20 -2.63
C SER A 9 -14.41 16.70 -1.37
N PHE A 10 -14.70 17.93 -0.97
CA PHE A 10 -14.16 18.52 0.25
C PHE A 10 -14.49 17.66 1.49
N GLU A 11 -15.73 17.21 1.61
CA GLU A 11 -16.19 16.40 2.74
C GLU A 11 -15.45 15.07 2.83
N VAL A 12 -15.22 14.41 1.71
CA VAL A 12 -14.48 13.14 1.64
C VAL A 12 -13.02 13.37 2.04
N ASN A 13 -12.39 14.41 1.53
CA ASN A 13 -11.00 14.74 1.87
C ASN A 13 -10.85 15.12 3.35
N GLU A 14 -11.82 15.83 3.94
CA GLU A 14 -11.83 16.10 5.38
C GLU A 14 -11.95 14.82 6.21
N ALA A 15 -12.76 13.86 5.79
CA ALA A 15 -12.87 12.57 6.46
C ALA A 15 -11.53 11.82 6.46
N TYR A 16 -10.79 11.82 5.34
CA TYR A 16 -9.44 11.25 5.29
C TYR A 16 -8.47 11.94 6.24
N ARG A 17 -8.50 13.28 6.32
CA ARG A 17 -7.65 14.05 7.23
C ARG A 17 -7.97 13.77 8.70
N GLU A 18 -9.25 13.60 9.04
CA GLU A 18 -9.68 13.23 10.40
C GLU A 18 -9.14 11.85 10.79
N VAL A 19 -9.29 10.86 9.94
CA VAL A 19 -8.74 9.51 10.17
C VAL A 19 -7.22 9.57 10.31
N ARG A 20 -6.53 10.32 9.44
CA ARG A 20 -5.08 10.53 9.53
C ARG A 20 -4.69 11.13 10.88
N THR A 21 -5.37 12.16 11.33
CA THR A 21 -5.10 12.78 12.62
C THR A 21 -5.25 11.79 13.75
N ASN A 22 -6.32 11.01 13.77
CA ASN A 22 -6.56 9.99 14.79
C ASN A 22 -5.48 8.91 14.82
N ILE A 23 -5.04 8.45 13.67
CA ILE A 23 -3.95 7.46 13.57
C ILE A 23 -2.64 8.08 14.05
N SER A 24 -2.33 9.29 13.66
CA SER A 24 -1.08 9.98 14.00
C SER A 24 -0.92 10.29 15.49
N LEU A 25 -2.01 10.30 16.26
CA LEU A 25 -1.95 10.44 17.71
C LEU A 25 -1.32 9.23 18.40
N ASN A 26 -1.32 8.07 17.76
CA ASN A 26 -0.65 6.87 18.25
C ASN A 26 0.69 6.69 17.52
N THR A 27 1.77 7.10 18.19
CA THR A 27 3.13 7.09 17.62
C THR A 27 3.71 5.69 17.41
N ASP A 28 3.09 4.65 17.95
CA ASP A 28 3.54 3.25 17.79
C ASP A 28 2.99 2.60 16.51
N ILE A 29 1.97 3.18 15.89
CA ILE A 29 1.40 2.67 14.64
C ILE A 29 2.33 3.05 13.49
N LYS A 30 2.85 2.03 12.80
CA LYS A 30 3.63 2.17 11.56
C LYS A 30 3.02 1.42 10.38
N THR A 31 2.33 0.33 10.64
CA THR A 31 1.77 -0.53 9.59
C THR A 31 0.26 -0.60 9.76
N ILE A 32 -0.46 -0.32 8.66
CA ILE A 32 -1.91 -0.30 8.65
C ILE A 32 -2.37 -1.20 7.50
N VAL A 33 -3.12 -2.25 7.85
CA VAL A 33 -3.67 -3.20 6.88
C VAL A 33 -5.13 -2.84 6.61
N PHE A 34 -5.47 -2.74 5.32
CA PHE A 34 -6.84 -2.51 4.87
C PHE A 34 -7.42 -3.83 4.39
N THR A 35 -8.54 -4.21 4.97
CA THR A 35 -9.32 -5.38 4.58
C THR A 35 -10.79 -4.98 4.39
N SER A 36 -11.58 -5.85 3.78
CA SER A 36 -13.02 -5.66 3.59
C SER A 36 -13.76 -6.97 3.83
N ALA A 37 -15.05 -6.90 4.12
CA ALA A 37 -15.89 -8.10 4.28
C ALA A 37 -16.13 -8.78 2.93
N GLU A 38 -16.33 -7.97 1.89
CA GLU A 38 -16.63 -8.46 0.54
C GLU A 38 -15.71 -7.81 -0.51
N MET A 39 -15.80 -8.33 -1.72
CA MET A 39 -15.09 -7.77 -2.88
C MET A 39 -15.80 -6.48 -3.33
N ASP A 40 -15.02 -5.57 -3.93
CA ASP A 40 -15.53 -4.34 -4.55
C ASP A 40 -16.20 -3.32 -3.61
N GLU A 41 -15.87 -3.34 -2.33
CA GLU A 41 -16.32 -2.34 -1.34
C GLU A 41 -15.53 -1.02 -1.37
N GLY A 42 -14.69 -0.79 -2.37
CA GLY A 42 -13.87 0.43 -2.48
C GLY A 42 -12.59 0.43 -1.63
N LYS A 43 -12.21 -0.71 -1.07
CA LYS A 43 -11.01 -0.85 -0.22
C LYS A 43 -9.75 -0.30 -0.87
N THR A 44 -9.44 -0.70 -2.11
CA THR A 44 -8.22 -0.26 -2.81
C THR A 44 -8.21 1.24 -3.05
N THR A 45 -9.34 1.84 -3.45
CA THR A 45 -9.47 3.29 -3.60
C THR A 45 -9.23 3.99 -2.26
N THR A 46 -9.77 3.44 -1.17
CA THR A 46 -9.61 3.99 0.17
C THR A 46 -8.15 3.93 0.64
N VAL A 47 -7.46 2.81 0.45
CA VAL A 47 -6.05 2.69 0.87
C VAL A 47 -5.13 3.60 0.05
N CYS A 48 -5.36 3.72 -1.25
CA CYS A 48 -4.62 4.66 -2.10
C CYS A 48 -4.83 6.11 -1.67
N SER A 49 -6.07 6.49 -1.38
CA SER A 49 -6.42 7.83 -0.90
C SER A 49 -5.82 8.12 0.46
N MET A 50 -5.84 7.15 1.36
CA MET A 50 -5.24 7.29 2.69
C MET A 50 -3.72 7.45 2.61
N ALA A 51 -3.04 6.64 1.80
CA ALA A 51 -1.60 6.77 1.58
C ALA A 51 -1.25 8.16 1.02
N LYS A 52 -2.01 8.65 0.05
CA LYS A 52 -1.84 10.00 -0.49
C LYS A 52 -2.08 11.07 0.58
N CYS A 53 -3.11 10.95 1.39
CA CYS A 53 -3.39 11.88 2.47
C CYS A 53 -2.25 11.95 3.49
N PHE A 54 -1.64 10.80 3.83
CA PHE A 54 -0.48 10.76 4.72
C PHE A 54 0.79 11.33 4.07
N SER A 55 0.93 11.26 2.76
CA SER A 55 2.09 11.82 2.06
C SER A 55 2.17 13.35 2.15
N ASP A 56 1.09 14.02 2.54
CA ASP A 56 1.09 15.45 2.80
C ASP A 56 1.73 15.83 4.14
N LEU A 57 2.00 14.85 5.02
CA LEU A 57 2.74 15.10 6.25
C LEU A 57 4.20 15.38 5.95
N GLU A 58 4.68 16.54 6.39
CA GLU A 58 6.09 16.92 6.22
C GLU A 58 7.03 15.92 6.87
N ASN A 59 8.13 15.62 6.19
CA ASN A 59 9.19 14.74 6.68
C ASN A 59 8.76 13.30 6.98
N HIS A 60 7.67 12.83 6.36
CA HIS A 60 7.21 11.46 6.48
C HIS A 60 7.40 10.70 5.16
N LYS A 61 7.90 9.48 5.28
CA LYS A 61 8.03 8.53 4.16
C LYS A 61 6.88 7.53 4.23
N ILE A 62 6.11 7.45 3.16
CA ILE A 62 4.92 6.61 3.05
C ILE A 62 5.14 5.55 2.00
N LEU A 63 4.83 4.30 2.35
CA LEU A 63 4.85 3.15 1.45
C LEU A 63 3.45 2.54 1.38
N LEU A 64 3.00 2.27 0.16
CA LEU A 64 1.79 1.49 -0.13
C LEU A 64 2.20 0.17 -0.76
N ILE A 65 1.74 -0.95 -0.18
CA ILE A 65 2.02 -2.30 -0.69
C ILE A 65 0.70 -2.96 -1.10
N ASP A 66 0.66 -3.49 -2.31
CA ASP A 66 -0.45 -4.32 -2.78
C ASP A 66 -0.17 -5.80 -2.46
N CYS A 67 -0.93 -6.36 -1.54
CA CYS A 67 -0.90 -7.78 -1.19
C CYS A 67 -2.17 -8.54 -1.62
N ASP A 68 -3.05 -7.91 -2.37
CA ASP A 68 -4.18 -8.58 -3.02
C ASP A 68 -3.74 -9.15 -4.38
N PHE A 69 -3.04 -10.26 -4.34
CA PHE A 69 -2.47 -10.90 -5.53
C PHE A 69 -3.52 -11.42 -6.51
N ARG A 70 -4.77 -11.55 -6.11
CA ARG A 70 -5.86 -11.96 -6.98
C ARG A 70 -6.33 -10.82 -7.86
N LYS A 71 -6.66 -9.68 -7.24
CA LYS A 71 -7.20 -8.51 -7.95
C LYS A 71 -6.12 -7.59 -8.49
N ARG A 72 -4.99 -7.46 -7.77
CA ARG A 72 -3.85 -6.63 -8.17
C ARG A 72 -4.30 -5.19 -8.50
N SER A 73 -5.15 -4.65 -7.64
CA SER A 73 -5.95 -3.46 -7.95
C SER A 73 -5.20 -2.15 -7.78
N VAL A 74 -4.17 -2.09 -6.95
CA VAL A 74 -3.42 -0.85 -6.71
C VAL A 74 -2.80 -0.33 -8.01
N ALA A 75 -2.13 -1.21 -8.77
CA ALA A 75 -1.52 -0.83 -10.04
C ALA A 75 -2.55 -0.27 -11.04
N ARG A 76 -3.74 -0.87 -11.08
CA ARG A 76 -4.83 -0.43 -11.93
C ARG A 76 -5.42 0.91 -11.48
N VAL A 77 -5.65 1.08 -10.18
CA VAL A 77 -6.19 2.33 -9.61
C VAL A 77 -5.23 3.50 -9.82
N LEU A 78 -3.94 3.26 -9.69
CA LEU A 78 -2.90 4.28 -9.86
C LEU A 78 -2.40 4.44 -11.29
N ASP A 79 -2.87 3.59 -12.21
CA ASP A 79 -2.43 3.56 -13.63
C ASP A 79 -0.90 3.44 -13.77
N ILE A 80 -0.33 2.45 -13.09
CA ILE A 80 1.12 2.17 -13.09
C ILE A 80 1.42 0.73 -13.50
N PRO A 81 2.66 0.45 -14.03
CA PRO A 81 3.06 -0.91 -14.37
C PRO A 81 3.06 -1.86 -13.16
N ASN A 82 2.76 -3.13 -13.39
CA ASN A 82 2.70 -4.18 -12.37
C ASN A 82 3.58 -5.41 -12.72
N GLU A 83 4.63 -5.23 -13.47
CA GLU A 83 5.51 -6.32 -13.90
C GLU A 83 6.53 -6.70 -12.84
N LYS A 84 6.89 -5.74 -11.98
CA LYS A 84 7.83 -5.90 -10.87
C LYS A 84 7.17 -5.42 -9.58
N GLY A 85 7.16 -6.25 -8.56
CA GLY A 85 6.53 -5.94 -7.29
C GLY A 85 7.01 -6.84 -6.16
N ILE A 86 6.26 -6.87 -5.07
CA ILE A 86 6.65 -7.59 -3.84
C ILE A 86 6.83 -9.09 -4.07
N ALA A 87 6.05 -9.71 -4.96
CA ALA A 87 6.22 -11.13 -5.28
C ALA A 87 7.59 -11.40 -5.92
N ASP A 88 8.07 -10.50 -6.77
CA ASP A 88 9.37 -10.66 -7.43
C ASP A 88 10.53 -10.49 -6.45
N VAL A 89 10.41 -9.59 -5.49
CA VAL A 89 11.39 -9.45 -4.40
C VAL A 89 11.45 -10.71 -3.55
N ALA A 90 10.29 -11.22 -3.17
CA ALA A 90 10.19 -12.38 -2.28
C ALA A 90 10.56 -13.71 -2.95
N MET A 91 10.23 -13.88 -4.24
CA MET A 91 10.40 -15.15 -4.95
C MET A 91 11.65 -15.20 -5.83
N ASN A 92 12.06 -14.08 -6.40
CA ASN A 92 13.12 -14.02 -7.42
C ASN A 92 14.34 -13.22 -6.97
N ASP A 93 14.44 -12.86 -5.69
CA ASP A 93 15.54 -12.05 -5.15
C ASP A 93 15.78 -10.71 -5.89
N MET A 94 14.73 -10.18 -6.50
CA MET A 94 14.83 -8.89 -7.20
C MET A 94 15.10 -7.78 -6.20
N ASP A 95 15.90 -6.79 -6.60
CA ASP A 95 16.19 -5.64 -5.76
C ASP A 95 14.89 -4.85 -5.50
N LEU A 96 14.60 -4.61 -4.24
CA LEU A 96 13.43 -3.85 -3.80
C LEU A 96 13.35 -2.47 -4.48
N LYS A 97 14.49 -1.81 -4.67
CA LYS A 97 14.57 -0.49 -5.31
C LYS A 97 14.10 -0.51 -6.77
N GLU A 98 14.26 -1.63 -7.45
CA GLU A 98 13.77 -1.77 -8.82
C GLU A 98 12.25 -1.96 -8.90
N CYS A 99 11.64 -2.36 -7.79
CA CYS A 99 10.21 -2.66 -7.72
C CYS A 99 9.38 -1.48 -7.18
N ILE A 100 9.99 -0.58 -6.42
CA ILE A 100 9.30 0.58 -5.85
C ILE A 100 9.13 1.67 -6.92
N LYS A 101 7.90 2.18 -7.02
CA LYS A 101 7.53 3.28 -7.91
C LYS A 101 7.05 4.46 -7.07
N LYS A 102 7.40 5.67 -7.44
CA LYS A 102 6.92 6.88 -6.76
C LYS A 102 5.71 7.45 -7.49
N VAL A 103 4.61 7.62 -6.77
CA VAL A 103 3.36 8.17 -7.30
C VAL A 103 2.85 9.24 -6.32
N ASP A 104 2.81 10.49 -6.74
CA ASP A 104 2.29 11.62 -5.96
C ASP A 104 2.82 11.69 -4.51
N GLY A 105 4.11 11.47 -4.33
CA GLY A 105 4.75 11.52 -3.02
C GLY A 105 4.66 10.23 -2.20
N VAL A 106 4.00 9.20 -2.72
CA VAL A 106 3.89 7.87 -2.11
C VAL A 106 4.82 6.90 -2.84
N ASP A 107 5.60 6.14 -2.10
CA ASP A 107 6.31 4.99 -2.64
C ASP A 107 5.33 3.82 -2.75
N VAL A 108 5.25 3.18 -3.91
CA VAL A 108 4.31 2.11 -4.19
C VAL A 108 5.04 0.83 -4.57
N LEU A 109 4.72 -0.24 -3.87
CA LEU A 109 5.18 -1.59 -4.16
C LEU A 109 3.96 -2.42 -4.58
N THR A 110 3.81 -2.62 -5.89
CA THR A 110 2.70 -3.40 -6.45
C THR A 110 2.89 -4.90 -6.19
N CYS A 111 1.89 -5.72 -6.53
CA CYS A 111 1.99 -7.17 -6.42
C CYS A 111 3.15 -7.76 -7.23
N GLY A 112 3.40 -7.23 -8.43
CA GLY A 112 4.33 -7.83 -9.38
C GLY A 112 3.73 -9.06 -10.06
N ARG A 113 4.58 -10.04 -10.37
CA ARG A 113 4.12 -11.29 -10.97
C ARG A 113 3.32 -12.11 -9.96
N SER A 114 2.20 -12.66 -10.42
CA SER A 114 1.36 -13.48 -9.56
C SER A 114 2.08 -14.76 -9.11
N PRO A 115 2.21 -15.01 -7.80
CA PRO A 115 2.80 -16.24 -7.31
C PRO A 115 1.89 -17.45 -7.59
N LEU A 116 2.48 -18.64 -7.73
CA LEU A 116 1.71 -19.88 -7.88
C LEU A 116 0.91 -20.20 -6.62
N ASN A 117 1.42 -19.83 -5.46
CA ASN A 117 0.74 -20.03 -4.17
C ASN A 117 0.95 -18.82 -3.26
N THR A 118 -0.09 -17.99 -3.18
CA THR A 118 -0.09 -16.74 -2.40
C THR A 118 0.08 -16.99 -0.90
N SER A 119 -0.57 -18.01 -0.35
CA SER A 119 -0.49 -18.31 1.08
C SER A 119 0.93 -18.67 1.48
N VAL A 120 1.61 -19.51 0.70
CA VAL A 120 3.02 -19.87 0.95
C VAL A 120 3.91 -18.63 0.92
N LEU A 121 3.67 -17.71 -0.01
CA LEU A 121 4.43 -16.48 -0.09
C LEU A 121 4.26 -15.62 1.16
N ILE A 122 3.03 -15.34 1.56
CA ILE A 122 2.72 -14.45 2.70
C ILE A 122 3.20 -15.07 4.02
N GLU A 123 3.11 -16.38 4.18
CA GLU A 123 3.56 -17.10 5.38
C GLU A 123 5.08 -17.27 5.43
N SER A 124 5.80 -17.01 4.34
CA SER A 124 7.25 -17.22 4.29
C SER A 124 8.00 -16.27 5.23
N LYS A 125 9.09 -16.78 5.78
CA LYS A 125 10.03 -15.96 6.57
C LYS A 125 10.56 -14.79 5.75
N LYS A 126 10.84 -15.02 4.47
CA LYS A 126 11.37 -14.00 3.58
C LYS A 126 10.40 -12.81 3.39
N PHE A 127 9.11 -13.08 3.23
CA PHE A 127 8.10 -12.03 3.14
C PHE A 127 8.04 -11.22 4.44
N ARG A 128 8.03 -11.88 5.60
CA ARG A 128 8.06 -11.20 6.90
C ARG A 128 9.30 -10.33 7.07
N ASP A 129 10.46 -10.84 6.70
CA ASP A 129 11.73 -10.11 6.79
C ASP A 129 11.72 -8.87 5.89
N ILE A 130 11.14 -8.95 4.70
CA ILE A 130 10.96 -7.79 3.81
C ILE A 130 10.14 -6.70 4.51
N ILE A 131 8.98 -7.05 5.06
CA ILE A 131 8.11 -6.09 5.76
C ILE A 131 8.83 -5.49 6.97
N GLU A 132 9.49 -6.29 7.80
CA GLU A 132 10.23 -5.81 8.97
C GLU A 132 11.37 -4.85 8.58
N ASN A 133 12.07 -5.12 7.49
CA ASN A 133 13.11 -4.23 6.98
C ASN A 133 12.53 -2.92 6.44
N LEU A 134 11.40 -2.96 5.75
CA LEU A 134 10.72 -1.77 5.26
C LEU A 134 10.25 -0.85 6.39
N LYS A 135 9.87 -1.38 7.54
CA LYS A 135 9.50 -0.59 8.72
C LYS A 135 10.63 0.32 9.21
N LYS A 136 11.88 0.01 8.90
CA LYS A 136 13.04 0.84 9.28
C LYS A 136 13.18 2.07 8.40
N ASP A 137 12.69 2.01 7.16
CA ASP A 137 12.88 3.03 6.16
C ASP A 137 11.65 3.94 5.97
N TYR A 138 10.48 3.50 6.43
CA TYR A 138 9.22 4.21 6.27
C TYR A 138 8.57 4.56 7.59
N ASP A 139 7.93 5.73 7.64
CA ASP A 139 7.17 6.17 8.81
C ASP A 139 5.81 5.47 8.87
N TYR A 140 5.17 5.30 7.70
CA TYR A 140 3.91 4.56 7.57
C TYR A 140 3.96 3.61 6.39
N ILE A 141 3.44 2.40 6.61
CA ILE A 141 3.26 1.38 5.59
C ILE A 141 1.77 1.02 5.53
N PHE A 142 1.16 1.25 4.37
CA PHE A 142 -0.22 0.87 4.09
C PHE A 142 -0.22 -0.41 3.25
N ILE A 143 -1.02 -1.39 3.66
CA ILE A 143 -1.11 -2.69 2.98
C ILE A 143 -2.54 -2.92 2.52
N ASP A 144 -2.71 -3.08 1.21
CA ASP A 144 -3.97 -3.53 0.61
C ASP A 144 -4.01 -5.06 0.63
N SER A 145 -4.89 -5.64 1.43
CA SER A 145 -5.02 -7.09 1.59
C SER A 145 -6.28 -7.62 0.87
N PRO A 146 -6.36 -8.93 0.58
CA PRO A 146 -7.62 -9.54 0.15
C PRO A 146 -8.71 -9.37 1.20
N PRO A 147 -9.97 -9.49 0.77
CA PRO A 147 -11.11 -9.55 1.67
C PRO A 147 -11.02 -10.70 2.67
#